data_bb8d95e9ebd5fc5a790bb342f0887005
#
_entry.id   bb8d95e9ebd5fc5a790bb342f0887005
#
_cell.length_a   1.000
_cell.length_b   1.000
_cell.length_c   1.000
_cell.angle_alpha   90.00
_cell.angle_beta   90.00
_cell.angle_gamma   90.00
#
_symmetry.space_group_name_H-M   'P 1'
#
loop_
_entity.id
_entity.type
_entity.pdbx_description
1 polymer ?
#
loop_
_entity_poly.entity_id
_entity_poly.type
_entity_poly.pdbx_seq_one_letter_code
_entity_poly.pdbx_strand_id
1 'polypeptide(L)'
;MASLKWVLMIGSVLAATSAFAEDPPIVGIDGHTVTFRATKWTMPGVDSATAWFTANGKTFPLFSADVGADGHSDWLSPDKKTLLLDPVVFGIVSDENQEEKLVSQQHCDVISMETGCVLAERSPRFCLGKWVGNQWFSEDGEVLTPSLETESPKEWLKYISTIKAAQSRADSIESGLTFLSPESYMACHPPAQNVQAYNDLGFYLAEGGRDELALKFYRGVEAVGKRTVLILNIADSLWRLDRKEEAQRYYREYRDAMSAAGKAQKIPQRVVERSKIQGLRQ
;
A
#
# COMPACT_ATOMS: atom_id res chain seq x y z
N MET A 1 50.19 26.07 45.07
CA MET A 1 49.10 26.35 44.19
C MET A 1 49.33 25.51 42.92
N ALA A 2 48.69 24.34 42.80
CA ALA A 2 48.86 23.42 41.69
C ALA A 2 47.63 23.53 40.79
N SER A 3 47.84 23.95 39.55
CA SER A 3 46.83 24.10 38.53
C SER A 3 46.56 22.75 37.86
N LEU A 4 45.32 22.21 38.03
CA LEU A 4 44.85 20.97 37.40
C LEU A 4 44.26 21.30 36.03
N LYS A 5 44.98 20.91 34.97
CA LYS A 5 44.48 21.00 33.58
C LYS A 5 43.64 19.77 33.25
N TRP A 6 42.32 19.96 33.05
CA TRP A 6 41.44 18.93 32.46
C TRP A 6 41.64 18.85 30.95
N VAL A 7 42.09 17.70 30.47
CA VAL A 7 42.10 17.38 29.04
C VAL A 7 40.80 16.67 28.72
N LEU A 8 39.90 17.35 27.99
CA LEU A 8 38.71 16.74 27.41
C LEU A 8 39.13 15.85 26.22
N MET A 9 39.10 14.55 26.41
CA MET A 9 39.14 13.61 25.28
C MET A 9 37.72 13.54 24.64
N ILE A 10 37.57 14.16 23.48
CA ILE A 10 36.41 13.97 22.63
C ILE A 10 36.60 12.64 21.94
N GLY A 11 36.02 11.57 22.48
CA GLY A 11 35.90 10.30 21.82
C GLY A 11 34.89 10.40 20.68
N SER A 12 35.37 10.44 19.44
CA SER A 12 34.53 10.29 18.27
C SER A 12 33.95 8.86 18.27
N VAL A 13 32.70 8.71 18.70
CA VAL A 13 31.94 7.48 18.46
C VAL A 13 31.62 7.48 16.98
N LEU A 14 32.42 6.75 16.20
CA LEU A 14 32.04 6.33 14.86
C LEU A 14 30.84 5.39 15.02
N ALA A 15 29.63 5.91 14.83
CA ALA A 15 28.47 5.09 14.60
C ALA A 15 28.74 4.31 13.29
N ALA A 16 29.10 3.04 13.44
CA ALA A 16 29.09 2.11 12.32
C ALA A 16 27.61 1.94 11.91
N THR A 17 27.17 2.71 10.93
CA THR A 17 25.95 2.37 10.19
C THR A 17 26.28 1.07 9.48
N SER A 18 25.77 -0.04 9.99
CA SER A 18 25.66 -1.27 9.22
C SER A 18 24.78 -0.95 8.02
N ALA A 19 25.42 -0.66 6.88
CA ALA A 19 24.74 -0.66 5.61
C ALA A 19 24.31 -2.12 5.38
N PHE A 20 23.04 -2.41 5.57
CA PHE A 20 22.46 -3.65 5.09
C PHE A 20 22.77 -3.68 3.59
N ALA A 21 23.46 -4.72 3.13
CA ALA A 21 23.59 -4.96 1.71
C ALA A 21 22.17 -5.19 1.20
N GLU A 22 21.67 -4.28 0.36
CA GLU A 22 20.39 -4.51 -0.30
C GLU A 22 20.53 -5.79 -1.12
N ASP A 23 19.64 -6.74 -0.90
CA ASP A 23 19.59 -7.95 -1.69
C ASP A 23 19.45 -7.59 -3.17
N PRO A 24 20.10 -8.34 -4.08
CA PRO A 24 19.98 -8.06 -5.49
C PRO A 24 18.51 -8.18 -5.91
N PRO A 25 18.03 -7.28 -6.82
CA PRO A 25 16.65 -7.33 -7.28
C PRO A 25 16.36 -8.65 -7.98
N ILE A 26 15.19 -9.22 -7.70
CA ILE A 26 14.65 -10.33 -8.49
C ILE A 26 14.13 -9.77 -9.80
N VAL A 27 14.68 -10.21 -10.92
CA VAL A 27 14.35 -9.69 -12.25
C VAL A 27 13.43 -10.63 -12.99
N GLY A 28 12.18 -10.21 -13.15
CA GLY A 28 11.12 -10.91 -13.86
C GLY A 28 11.08 -10.64 -15.36
N ILE A 29 9.91 -10.89 -15.94
CA ILE A 29 9.64 -10.64 -17.36
C ILE A 29 9.78 -9.14 -17.68
N ASP A 30 10.19 -8.81 -18.89
CA ASP A 30 10.32 -7.43 -19.42
C ASP A 30 11.20 -6.51 -18.57
N GLY A 31 12.06 -7.08 -17.71
CA GLY A 31 12.91 -6.32 -16.80
C GLY A 31 12.17 -5.75 -15.59
N HIS A 32 10.96 -6.17 -15.33
CA HIS A 32 10.25 -5.84 -14.09
C HIS A 32 10.99 -6.43 -12.88
N THR A 33 10.97 -5.74 -11.75
CA THR A 33 11.77 -6.17 -10.60
C THR A 33 10.96 -6.19 -9.31
N VAL A 34 11.35 -7.10 -8.42
CA VAL A 34 11.02 -7.02 -7.00
C VAL A 34 12.30 -6.74 -6.23
N THR A 35 12.26 -5.71 -5.38
CA THR A 35 13.36 -5.30 -4.51
C THR A 35 12.91 -5.31 -3.07
N PHE A 36 13.83 -5.56 -2.15
CA PHE A 36 13.57 -5.62 -0.72
C PHE A 36 14.20 -4.40 -0.05
N ARG A 37 13.40 -3.67 0.73
CA ARG A 37 13.86 -2.48 1.45
C ARG A 37 13.65 -2.71 2.93
N ALA A 38 14.68 -2.47 3.73
CA ALA A 38 14.59 -2.59 5.18
C ALA A 38 13.36 -1.84 5.72
N THR A 39 12.58 -2.51 6.55
CA THR A 39 11.43 -1.89 7.20
C THR A 39 11.90 -0.98 8.33
N LYS A 40 11.08 0.01 8.69
CA LYS A 40 11.31 0.80 9.91
C LYS A 40 10.99 0.00 11.19
N TRP A 41 10.29 -1.10 11.04
CA TRP A 41 10.00 -2.03 12.13
C TRP A 41 11.16 -3.01 12.26
N THR A 42 12.05 -2.70 13.19
CA THR A 42 13.08 -3.64 13.61
C THR A 42 12.62 -4.28 14.92
N MET A 43 12.25 -5.55 14.84
CA MET A 43 12.13 -6.35 16.04
C MET A 43 13.50 -6.92 16.41
N PRO A 44 13.83 -7.00 17.70
CA PRO A 44 15.07 -7.65 18.11
C PRO A 44 15.14 -9.07 17.55
N GLY A 45 16.07 -9.33 16.64
CA GLY A 45 16.32 -10.65 16.06
C GLY A 45 15.49 -11.01 14.81
N VAL A 46 14.75 -10.05 14.23
CA VAL A 46 14.05 -10.24 12.97
C VAL A 46 14.44 -9.11 12.01
N ASP A 47 15.23 -9.46 11.00
CA ASP A 47 15.50 -8.60 9.86
C ASP A 47 14.32 -8.76 8.89
N SER A 48 13.48 -7.74 8.78
CA SER A 48 12.36 -7.76 7.84
C SER A 48 12.51 -6.66 6.80
N ALA A 49 12.12 -6.97 5.57
CA ALA A 49 12.16 -6.04 4.46
C ALA A 49 10.79 -5.99 3.78
N THR A 50 10.38 -4.80 3.34
CA THR A 50 9.17 -4.63 2.52
C THR A 50 9.51 -4.94 1.06
N ALA A 51 8.71 -5.77 0.40
CA ALA A 51 8.86 -6.08 -1.02
C ALA A 51 8.25 -4.97 -1.89
N TRP A 52 9.02 -4.48 -2.85
CA TRP A 52 8.64 -3.41 -3.78
C TRP A 52 8.68 -3.92 -5.22
N PHE A 53 7.59 -3.76 -5.93
CA PHE A 53 7.52 -4.07 -7.35
C PHE A 53 7.79 -2.82 -8.20
N THR A 54 8.57 -2.99 -9.27
CA THR A 54 8.87 -1.92 -10.22
C THR A 54 8.62 -2.40 -11.65
N ALA A 55 7.79 -1.67 -12.37
CA ALA A 55 7.49 -1.90 -13.78
C ALA A 55 7.21 -0.56 -14.49
N ASN A 56 7.70 -0.39 -15.71
CA ASN A 56 7.38 0.78 -16.55
C ASN A 56 7.60 2.14 -15.85
N GLY A 57 8.67 2.25 -15.05
CA GLY A 57 9.01 3.46 -14.29
C GLY A 57 8.12 3.74 -13.08
N LYS A 58 7.20 2.85 -12.72
CA LYS A 58 6.39 2.93 -11.52
C LYS A 58 6.91 1.92 -10.48
N THR A 59 6.97 2.36 -9.24
CA THR A 59 7.38 1.52 -8.11
C THR A 59 6.34 1.63 -7.00
N PHE A 60 5.92 0.49 -6.46
CA PHE A 60 4.97 0.43 -5.35
C PHE A 60 5.23 -0.78 -4.44
N PRO A 61 4.86 -0.72 -3.15
CA PRO A 61 4.98 -1.87 -2.26
C PRO A 61 3.96 -2.95 -2.65
N LEU A 62 4.34 -4.21 -2.55
CA LEU A 62 3.41 -5.33 -2.76
C LEU A 62 2.46 -5.48 -1.56
N PHE A 63 2.98 -5.25 -0.36
CA PHE A 63 2.27 -5.46 0.90
C PHE A 63 2.13 -4.15 1.69
N SER A 64 1.32 -4.18 2.74
CA SER A 64 1.22 -3.10 3.72
C SER A 64 2.52 -2.94 4.52
N ALA A 65 2.60 -1.84 5.29
CA ALA A 65 3.84 -1.48 5.99
C ALA A 65 4.27 -2.48 7.09
N ASP A 66 3.33 -3.29 7.59
CA ASP A 66 3.55 -4.22 8.71
C ASP A 66 3.91 -5.64 8.22
N VAL A 67 4.21 -5.79 6.95
CA VAL A 67 4.56 -7.06 6.32
C VAL A 67 6.02 -7.03 5.91
N GLY A 68 6.82 -7.92 6.48
CA GLY A 68 8.16 -8.24 6.02
C GLY A 68 8.09 -9.35 4.97
N ALA A 69 9.02 -9.37 4.04
CA ALA A 69 9.16 -10.45 3.06
C ALA A 69 10.63 -10.66 2.75
N ASP A 70 11.00 -11.92 2.66
CA ASP A 70 12.30 -12.35 2.14
C ASP A 70 12.11 -12.85 0.71
N GLY A 71 13.12 -12.66 -0.12
CA GLY A 71 13.07 -13.06 -1.52
C GLY A 71 14.17 -14.05 -1.87
N HIS A 72 13.75 -15.17 -2.42
CA HIS A 72 14.66 -16.13 -3.02
C HIS A 72 14.51 -16.11 -4.54
N SER A 73 15.59 -15.94 -5.26
CA SER A 73 15.57 -15.87 -6.73
C SER A 73 15.13 -17.18 -7.40
N ASP A 74 15.29 -18.31 -6.72
CA ASP A 74 14.87 -19.64 -7.16
C ASP A 74 13.35 -19.88 -7.02
N TRP A 75 12.63 -18.97 -6.35
CA TRP A 75 11.18 -18.95 -6.33
C TRP A 75 10.56 -18.24 -7.55
N LEU A 76 11.39 -17.65 -8.42
CA LEU A 76 10.95 -17.10 -9.69
C LEU A 76 10.77 -18.23 -10.72
N SER A 77 9.63 -18.23 -11.44
CA SER A 77 9.38 -19.19 -12.52
C SER A 77 10.41 -19.08 -13.63
N PRO A 78 10.74 -20.16 -14.34
CA PRO A 78 11.69 -20.14 -15.47
C PRO A 78 11.30 -19.18 -16.60
N ASP A 79 10.00 -18.94 -16.83
CA ASP A 79 9.49 -17.95 -17.79
C ASP A 79 9.46 -16.52 -17.23
N LYS A 80 9.87 -16.35 -15.96
CA LYS A 80 9.96 -15.08 -15.24
C LYS A 80 8.61 -14.35 -15.03
N LYS A 81 7.49 -15.05 -15.15
CA LYS A 81 6.15 -14.45 -15.03
C LYS A 81 5.56 -14.53 -13.64
N THR A 82 5.97 -15.51 -12.86
CA THR A 82 5.43 -15.78 -11.53
C THR A 82 6.55 -15.85 -10.51
N LEU A 83 6.39 -15.14 -9.43
CA LEU A 83 7.28 -15.17 -8.27
C LEU A 83 6.49 -15.66 -7.05
N LEU A 84 7.06 -16.55 -6.28
CA LEU A 84 6.57 -16.86 -4.94
C LEU A 84 7.31 -15.98 -3.93
N LEU A 85 6.59 -15.45 -2.97
CA LEU A 85 7.15 -14.75 -1.82
C LEU A 85 6.63 -15.39 -0.54
N ASP A 86 7.44 -15.31 0.50
CA ASP A 86 7.12 -15.81 1.84
C ASP A 86 7.02 -14.63 2.83
N PRO A 87 5.91 -13.84 2.77
CA PRO A 87 5.76 -12.71 3.64
C PRO A 87 5.44 -13.15 5.08
N VAL A 88 5.96 -12.39 6.03
CA VAL A 88 5.68 -12.50 7.45
C VAL A 88 4.94 -11.26 7.91
N VAL A 89 3.72 -11.47 8.40
CA VAL A 89 2.90 -10.40 8.98
C VAL A 89 3.17 -10.34 10.47
N PHE A 90 3.41 -9.15 10.97
CA PHE A 90 3.61 -8.88 12.38
C PHE A 90 2.40 -8.14 12.95
N GLY A 91 1.97 -8.54 14.13
CA GLY A 91 0.87 -7.90 14.84
C GLY A 91 1.04 -7.95 16.35
N ILE A 92 0.34 -7.06 17.04
CA ILE A 92 0.25 -7.06 18.49
C ILE A 92 -1.13 -7.56 18.87
N VAL A 93 -1.21 -8.57 19.69
CA VAL A 93 -2.45 -9.04 20.30
C VAL A 93 -2.40 -8.81 21.81
N SER A 94 -3.49 -8.29 22.37
CA SER A 94 -3.64 -8.16 23.82
C SER A 94 -4.39 -9.37 24.35
N ASP A 95 -3.87 -9.99 25.40
CA ASP A 95 -4.57 -11.07 26.10
C ASP A 95 -5.62 -10.53 27.10
N GLU A 96 -6.29 -11.43 27.80
CA GLU A 96 -7.33 -11.09 28.77
C GLU A 96 -6.83 -10.19 29.93
N ASN A 97 -5.53 -10.18 30.19
CA ASN A 97 -4.89 -9.35 31.21
C ASN A 97 -4.38 -8.00 30.63
N GLN A 98 -4.66 -7.69 29.36
CA GLN A 98 -4.14 -6.55 28.61
C GLN A 98 -2.62 -6.57 28.42
N GLU A 99 -1.99 -7.75 28.55
CA GLU A 99 -0.60 -7.90 28.18
C GLU A 99 -0.47 -7.99 26.65
N GLU A 100 0.31 -7.08 26.10
CA GLU A 100 0.58 -7.04 24.67
C GLU A 100 1.60 -8.13 24.31
N LYS A 101 1.21 -8.99 23.36
CA LYS A 101 2.08 -10.02 22.80
C LYS A 101 2.24 -9.79 21.32
N LEU A 102 3.49 -9.80 20.89
CA LEU A 102 3.81 -9.79 19.50
C LEU A 102 3.54 -11.17 18.91
N VAL A 103 2.84 -11.18 17.79
CA VAL A 103 2.56 -12.39 17.00
C VAL A 103 3.04 -12.19 15.57
N SER A 104 3.42 -13.27 14.94
CA SER A 104 3.72 -13.27 13.51
C SER A 104 2.96 -14.40 12.82
N GLN A 105 2.57 -14.16 11.57
CA GLN A 105 1.96 -15.14 10.71
C GLN A 105 2.68 -15.11 9.36
N GLN A 106 3.04 -16.28 8.87
CA GLN A 106 3.73 -16.48 7.61
C GLN A 106 2.73 -16.96 6.55
N HIS A 107 2.92 -16.54 5.32
CA HIS A 107 2.12 -16.94 4.17
C HIS A 107 3.03 -17.34 3.01
N CYS A 108 2.45 -17.86 1.95
CA CYS A 108 3.10 -18.02 0.67
C CYS A 108 2.27 -17.33 -0.40
N ASP A 109 2.77 -16.23 -0.94
CA ASP A 109 2.05 -15.42 -1.90
C ASP A 109 2.55 -15.62 -3.32
N VAL A 110 1.60 -15.70 -4.25
CA VAL A 110 1.85 -15.86 -5.68
C VAL A 110 1.76 -14.51 -6.36
N ILE A 111 2.88 -14.02 -6.86
CA ILE A 111 3.02 -12.68 -7.46
C ILE A 111 3.10 -12.78 -8.98
N SER A 112 2.29 -11.98 -9.68
CA SER A 112 2.47 -11.74 -11.12
C SER A 112 3.62 -10.78 -11.36
N MET A 113 4.67 -11.22 -12.02
CA MET A 113 5.79 -10.36 -12.44
C MET A 113 5.44 -9.49 -13.65
N GLU A 114 4.28 -9.67 -14.27
CA GLU A 114 3.79 -8.79 -15.33
C GLU A 114 3.20 -7.50 -14.76
N THR A 115 2.53 -7.58 -13.58
CA THR A 115 1.70 -6.47 -13.07
C THR A 115 2.02 -6.05 -11.63
N GLY A 116 2.66 -6.90 -10.82
CA GLY A 116 2.80 -6.73 -9.37
C GLY A 116 1.50 -7.07 -8.61
N CYS A 117 0.57 -7.78 -9.25
CA CYS A 117 -0.61 -8.32 -8.59
C CYS A 117 -0.22 -9.51 -7.70
N VAL A 118 -0.66 -9.53 -6.45
CA VAL A 118 -0.69 -10.72 -5.63
C VAL A 118 -1.91 -11.53 -6.03
N LEU A 119 -1.68 -12.61 -6.77
CA LEU A 119 -2.72 -13.43 -7.39
C LEU A 119 -3.47 -14.27 -6.37
N ALA A 120 -2.74 -14.85 -5.43
CA ALA A 120 -3.26 -15.77 -4.44
C ALA A 120 -2.36 -15.82 -3.20
N GLU A 121 -2.98 -16.12 -2.07
CA GLU A 121 -2.32 -16.43 -0.80
C GLU A 121 -2.45 -17.94 -0.54
N ARG A 122 -1.38 -18.55 -0.08
CA ARG A 122 -1.30 -19.97 0.25
C ARG A 122 -0.72 -20.18 1.65
N SER A 123 -0.81 -21.39 2.16
CA SER A 123 -0.11 -21.76 3.39
C SER A 123 1.41 -21.61 3.22
N PRO A 124 2.17 -21.34 4.29
CA PRO A 124 3.64 -21.21 4.22
C PRO A 124 4.31 -22.42 3.57
N ARG A 125 3.77 -23.62 3.80
CA ARG A 125 4.29 -24.88 3.24
C ARG A 125 4.21 -24.92 1.71
N PHE A 126 3.33 -24.14 1.10
CA PHE A 126 3.24 -24.07 -0.36
C PHE A 126 4.50 -23.47 -0.99
N CYS A 127 5.19 -22.58 -0.30
CA CYS A 127 6.48 -22.03 -0.75
C CYS A 127 7.63 -23.07 -0.65
N LEU A 128 7.41 -24.19 0.06
CA LEU A 128 8.35 -25.30 0.08
C LEU A 128 8.07 -26.20 -1.14
N GLY A 129 8.90 -26.06 -2.16
CA GLY A 129 8.68 -26.79 -3.41
C GLY A 129 9.71 -26.49 -4.48
N LYS A 130 9.36 -26.74 -5.73
CA LYS A 130 10.25 -26.51 -6.87
C LYS A 130 9.47 -26.27 -8.17
N TRP A 131 10.11 -25.54 -9.07
CA TRP A 131 9.65 -25.44 -10.45
C TRP A 131 10.01 -26.70 -11.26
N VAL A 132 9.03 -27.20 -12.02
CA VAL A 132 9.24 -28.21 -13.05
C VAL A 132 8.69 -27.62 -14.35
N GLY A 133 9.57 -27.17 -15.24
CA GLY A 133 9.17 -26.24 -16.29
C GLY A 133 8.59 -24.96 -15.64
N ASN A 134 7.47 -24.46 -16.16
CA ASN A 134 6.79 -23.28 -15.62
C ASN A 134 5.69 -23.64 -14.59
N GLN A 135 5.74 -24.81 -14.03
CA GLN A 135 4.77 -25.27 -13.04
C GLN A 135 5.44 -25.49 -11.69
N TRP A 136 4.89 -24.87 -10.65
CA TRP A 136 5.33 -25.06 -9.27
C TRP A 136 4.65 -26.28 -8.66
N PHE A 137 5.45 -27.08 -7.99
CA PHE A 137 5.01 -28.22 -7.19
C PHE A 137 5.48 -28.01 -5.75
N SER A 138 4.54 -27.91 -4.82
CA SER A 138 4.87 -27.86 -3.40
C SER A 138 5.37 -29.23 -2.91
N GLU A 139 6.03 -29.26 -1.75
CA GLU A 139 6.43 -30.52 -1.13
C GLU A 139 5.25 -31.42 -0.78
N ASP A 140 4.09 -30.85 -0.49
CA ASP A 140 2.85 -31.60 -0.21
C ASP A 140 2.15 -32.10 -1.48
N GLY A 141 2.71 -31.83 -2.67
CA GLY A 141 2.18 -32.27 -3.95
C GLY A 141 1.10 -31.36 -4.55
N GLU A 142 0.85 -30.19 -3.95
CA GLU A 142 -0.02 -29.20 -4.56
C GLU A 142 0.65 -28.58 -5.79
N VAL A 143 -0.15 -28.29 -6.81
CA VAL A 143 0.32 -27.71 -8.05
C VAL A 143 -0.20 -26.29 -8.18
N LEU A 144 0.69 -25.35 -8.46
CA LEU A 144 0.29 -23.97 -8.71
C LEU A 144 -0.52 -23.85 -10.00
N THR A 145 -1.74 -23.38 -9.83
CA THR A 145 -2.53 -22.84 -10.94
C THR A 145 -2.67 -21.35 -10.70
N PRO A 146 -1.90 -20.48 -11.38
CA PRO A 146 -2.00 -19.05 -11.19
C PRO A 146 -3.43 -18.58 -11.56
N SER A 147 -4.18 -18.17 -10.56
CA SER A 147 -5.53 -17.63 -10.72
C SER A 147 -5.68 -16.43 -9.79
N LEU A 148 -6.43 -15.44 -10.22
CA LEU A 148 -6.75 -14.29 -9.39
C LEU A 148 -7.83 -14.71 -8.37
N GLU A 149 -7.48 -14.68 -7.10
CA GLU A 149 -8.37 -15.10 -6.00
C GLU A 149 -8.92 -13.92 -5.20
N THR A 150 -8.37 -12.72 -5.38
CA THR A 150 -8.88 -11.53 -4.72
C THR A 150 -10.22 -11.11 -5.30
N GLU A 151 -11.16 -10.75 -4.41
CA GLU A 151 -12.48 -10.28 -4.79
C GLU A 151 -12.39 -8.96 -5.58
N SER A 152 -13.22 -8.83 -6.63
CA SER A 152 -13.22 -7.60 -7.43
C SER A 152 -13.79 -6.41 -6.65
N PRO A 153 -13.35 -5.15 -6.94
CA PRO A 153 -13.86 -3.97 -6.25
C PRO A 153 -15.39 -3.82 -6.33
N LYS A 154 -16.00 -4.29 -7.41
CA LYS A 154 -17.45 -4.22 -7.61
C LYS A 154 -18.21 -5.22 -6.74
N GLU A 155 -17.68 -6.43 -6.59
CA GLU A 155 -18.26 -7.45 -5.71
C GLU A 155 -18.09 -7.05 -4.26
N TRP A 156 -16.91 -6.60 -3.89
CA TRP A 156 -16.61 -6.11 -2.56
C TRP A 156 -17.56 -4.98 -2.13
N LEU A 157 -17.82 -4.00 -3.01
CA LEU A 157 -18.79 -2.93 -2.74
C LEU A 157 -20.20 -3.41 -2.48
N LYS A 158 -20.66 -4.53 -3.05
CA LYS A 158 -21.98 -5.08 -2.77
C LYS A 158 -22.14 -5.40 -1.28
N TYR A 159 -21.12 -6.01 -0.68
CA TYR A 159 -21.09 -6.29 0.74
C TYR A 159 -20.93 -5.01 1.57
N ILE A 160 -19.90 -4.19 1.27
CA ILE A 160 -19.59 -2.97 2.02
C ILE A 160 -20.79 -2.01 2.09
N SER A 161 -21.53 -1.86 0.99
CA SER A 161 -22.68 -0.97 0.93
C SER A 161 -23.85 -1.39 1.87
N THR A 162 -23.87 -2.63 2.34
CA THR A 162 -24.88 -3.10 3.31
C THR A 162 -24.57 -2.67 4.74
N ILE A 163 -23.33 -2.33 5.04
CA ILE A 163 -22.88 -1.92 6.37
C ILE A 163 -23.31 -0.48 6.62
N LYS A 164 -24.04 -0.22 7.70
CA LYS A 164 -24.63 1.11 7.99
C LYS A 164 -23.60 2.10 8.56
N ALA A 165 -22.76 1.66 9.51
CA ALA A 165 -21.83 2.53 10.20
C ALA A 165 -20.61 2.83 9.31
N ALA A 166 -20.29 4.13 9.15
CA ALA A 166 -19.18 4.58 8.30
C ALA A 166 -17.83 3.99 8.74
N GLN A 167 -17.56 4.00 10.07
CA GLN A 167 -16.37 3.39 10.62
C GLN A 167 -16.26 1.90 10.26
N SER A 168 -17.33 1.14 10.45
CA SER A 168 -17.34 -0.30 10.16
C SER A 168 -17.16 -0.59 8.65
N ARG A 169 -17.65 0.30 7.75
CA ARG A 169 -17.36 0.18 6.33
C ARG A 169 -15.86 0.35 6.05
N ALA A 170 -15.26 1.39 6.62
CA ALA A 170 -13.83 1.66 6.45
C ALA A 170 -12.98 0.52 7.01
N ASP A 171 -13.30 0.04 8.21
CA ASP A 171 -12.60 -1.09 8.84
C ASP A 171 -12.73 -2.37 8.01
N SER A 172 -13.90 -2.63 7.42
CA SER A 172 -14.10 -3.78 6.53
C SER A 172 -13.32 -3.67 5.23
N ILE A 173 -13.16 -2.45 4.67
CA ILE A 173 -12.33 -2.23 3.49
C ILE A 173 -10.85 -2.42 3.85
N GLU A 174 -10.40 -1.85 4.94
CA GLU A 174 -9.02 -1.97 5.41
C GLU A 174 -8.66 -3.45 5.68
N SER A 175 -9.53 -4.16 6.40
CA SER A 175 -9.35 -5.59 6.67
C SER A 175 -9.42 -6.46 5.42
N GLY A 176 -10.24 -6.09 4.43
CA GLY A 176 -10.40 -6.85 3.19
C GLY A 176 -9.22 -6.71 2.23
N LEU A 177 -8.39 -5.68 2.38
CA LEU A 177 -7.07 -5.64 1.72
C LEU A 177 -6.14 -6.72 2.30
N THR A 178 -6.48 -7.25 3.48
CA THR A 178 -5.64 -8.18 4.25
C THR A 178 -4.27 -7.53 4.47
N PHE A 179 -3.26 -8.03 3.79
CA PHE A 179 -1.88 -7.52 3.91
C PHE A 179 -1.42 -6.83 2.63
N LEU A 180 -2.28 -6.75 1.63
CA LEU A 180 -1.95 -6.15 0.34
C LEU A 180 -1.82 -4.63 0.45
N SER A 181 -0.92 -4.07 -0.32
CA SER A 181 -0.98 -2.64 -0.58
C SER A 181 -2.18 -2.32 -1.50
N PRO A 182 -2.78 -1.14 -1.39
CA PRO A 182 -3.79 -0.69 -2.35
C PRO A 182 -3.28 -0.71 -3.79
N GLU A 183 -2.00 -0.44 -3.99
CA GLU A 183 -1.36 -0.42 -5.30
C GLU A 183 -1.30 -1.83 -5.90
N SER A 184 -0.94 -2.85 -5.12
CA SER A 184 -0.94 -4.25 -5.55
C SER A 184 -2.36 -4.74 -5.81
N TYR A 185 -3.34 -4.40 -4.96
CA TYR A 185 -4.74 -4.69 -5.20
C TYR A 185 -5.25 -4.05 -6.50
N MET A 186 -4.87 -2.80 -6.79
CA MET A 186 -5.21 -2.13 -8.05
C MET A 186 -4.47 -2.71 -9.26
N ALA A 187 -3.32 -3.34 -9.07
CA ALA A 187 -2.65 -4.09 -10.13
C ALA A 187 -3.42 -5.36 -10.52
N CYS A 188 -4.08 -6.00 -9.55
CA CYS A 188 -4.99 -7.12 -9.78
C CYS A 188 -6.30 -6.70 -10.48
N HIS A 189 -6.83 -5.54 -10.12
CA HIS A 189 -8.10 -5.01 -10.58
C HIS A 189 -7.91 -3.60 -11.14
N PRO A 190 -7.44 -3.43 -12.38
CA PRO A 190 -7.02 -2.14 -12.91
C PRO A 190 -8.08 -1.02 -12.76
N PRO A 191 -7.68 0.17 -12.29
CA PRO A 191 -8.60 1.30 -12.10
C PRO A 191 -9.37 1.70 -13.34
N ALA A 192 -8.79 1.54 -14.55
CA ALA A 192 -9.46 1.84 -15.80
C ALA A 192 -10.77 1.07 -15.99
N GLN A 193 -10.87 -0.15 -15.44
CA GLN A 193 -12.04 -1.01 -15.49
C GLN A 193 -12.96 -0.84 -14.27
N ASN A 194 -12.49 -0.20 -13.21
CA ASN A 194 -13.13 -0.15 -11.89
C ASN A 194 -13.25 1.27 -11.33
N VAL A 195 -13.29 2.29 -12.20
CA VAL A 195 -13.26 3.71 -11.82
C VAL A 195 -14.28 4.07 -10.73
N GLN A 196 -15.56 3.70 -10.95
CA GLN A 196 -16.62 4.02 -10.00
C GLN A 196 -16.42 3.26 -8.69
N ALA A 197 -16.09 1.99 -8.77
CA ALA A 197 -15.91 1.16 -7.58
C ALA A 197 -14.78 1.69 -6.68
N TYR A 198 -13.65 2.06 -7.25
CA TYR A 198 -12.56 2.66 -6.46
C TYR A 198 -12.89 4.03 -5.90
N ASN A 199 -13.65 4.85 -6.65
CA ASN A 199 -14.12 6.13 -6.11
C ASN A 199 -15.04 5.89 -4.89
N ASP A 200 -15.91 4.90 -4.93
CA ASP A 200 -16.85 4.60 -3.86
C ASP A 200 -16.16 3.94 -2.66
N LEU A 201 -15.20 3.03 -2.88
CA LEU A 201 -14.35 2.50 -1.81
C LEU A 201 -13.58 3.62 -1.11
N GLY A 202 -12.96 4.52 -1.89
CA GLY A 202 -12.28 5.69 -1.34
C GLY A 202 -13.23 6.60 -0.54
N PHE A 203 -14.45 6.79 -1.02
CA PHE A 203 -15.46 7.58 -0.31
C PHE A 203 -15.82 6.96 1.05
N TYR A 204 -16.07 5.64 1.11
CA TYR A 204 -16.37 4.95 2.36
C TYR A 204 -15.20 4.95 3.34
N LEU A 205 -13.98 4.81 2.85
CA LEU A 205 -12.77 4.95 3.67
C LEU A 205 -12.69 6.35 4.28
N ALA A 206 -12.90 7.40 3.47
CA ALA A 206 -12.83 8.78 3.90
C ALA A 206 -13.95 9.15 4.89
N GLU A 207 -15.16 8.58 4.73
CA GLU A 207 -16.25 8.71 5.71
C GLU A 207 -15.89 8.09 7.07
N GLY A 208 -15.14 7.00 7.07
CA GLY A 208 -14.66 6.33 8.29
C GLY A 208 -13.33 6.89 8.82
N GLY A 209 -12.83 8.01 8.27
CA GLY A 209 -11.60 8.69 8.74
C GLY A 209 -10.30 8.05 8.25
N ARG A 210 -10.35 7.17 7.24
CA ARG A 210 -9.18 6.54 6.62
C ARG A 210 -8.72 7.32 5.39
N ASP A 211 -8.47 8.62 5.53
CA ASP A 211 -8.20 9.53 4.42
C ASP A 211 -6.92 9.22 3.65
N GLU A 212 -5.85 8.77 4.32
CA GLU A 212 -4.62 8.38 3.62
C GLU A 212 -4.86 7.17 2.69
N LEU A 213 -5.59 6.18 3.17
CA LEU A 213 -5.93 5.01 2.38
C LEU A 213 -6.90 5.35 1.24
N ALA A 214 -7.89 6.24 1.50
CA ALA A 214 -8.80 6.77 0.49
C ALA A 214 -8.04 7.47 -0.64
N LEU A 215 -7.04 8.29 -0.30
CA LEU A 215 -6.22 8.99 -1.29
C LEU A 215 -5.48 8.02 -2.22
N LYS A 216 -5.03 6.88 -1.75
CA LYS A 216 -4.36 5.88 -2.61
C LYS A 216 -5.31 5.38 -3.71
N PHE A 217 -6.54 5.02 -3.37
CA PHE A 217 -7.56 4.64 -4.36
C PHE A 217 -7.93 5.80 -5.29
N TYR A 218 -8.14 6.99 -4.76
CA TYR A 218 -8.44 8.17 -5.57
C TYR A 218 -7.33 8.50 -6.56
N ARG A 219 -6.04 8.40 -6.16
CA ARG A 219 -4.89 8.61 -7.06
C ARG A 219 -4.84 7.56 -8.17
N GLY A 220 -5.18 6.31 -7.88
CA GLY A 220 -5.32 5.28 -8.91
C GLY A 220 -6.38 5.62 -9.95
N VAL A 221 -7.54 6.15 -9.51
CA VAL A 221 -8.60 6.60 -10.42
C VAL A 221 -8.20 7.86 -11.18
N GLU A 222 -7.56 8.82 -10.53
CA GLU A 222 -7.09 10.08 -11.14
C GLU A 222 -6.11 9.81 -12.30
N ALA A 223 -5.25 8.80 -12.14
CA ALA A 223 -4.27 8.42 -13.15
C ALA A 223 -4.89 7.93 -14.48
N VAL A 224 -6.14 7.46 -14.44
CA VAL A 224 -6.86 6.97 -15.63
C VAL A 224 -7.90 7.97 -16.14
N GLY A 225 -8.17 9.04 -15.41
CA GLY A 225 -9.03 10.14 -15.86
C GLY A 225 -9.60 10.97 -14.74
N LYS A 226 -9.57 12.27 -14.92
CA LYS A 226 -10.13 13.23 -13.96
C LYS A 226 -11.65 13.28 -14.06
N ARG A 227 -12.32 13.25 -12.91
CA ARG A 227 -13.78 13.37 -12.79
C ARG A 227 -14.11 14.39 -11.70
N THR A 228 -15.12 15.21 -11.93
CA THR A 228 -15.48 16.32 -11.01
C THR A 228 -15.72 15.81 -9.58
N VAL A 229 -16.42 14.70 -9.39
CA VAL A 229 -16.68 14.13 -8.06
C VAL A 229 -15.38 13.67 -7.39
N LEU A 230 -14.51 13.02 -8.15
CA LEU A 230 -13.20 12.56 -7.66
C LEU A 230 -12.34 13.74 -7.17
N ILE A 231 -12.32 14.85 -7.93
CA ILE A 231 -11.57 16.07 -7.57
C ILE A 231 -12.02 16.58 -6.19
N LEU A 232 -13.33 16.59 -5.94
CA LEU A 232 -13.87 17.00 -4.65
C LEU A 232 -13.51 16.04 -3.52
N ASN A 233 -13.60 14.72 -3.76
CA ASN A 233 -13.25 13.70 -2.78
C ASN A 233 -11.78 13.80 -2.37
N ILE A 234 -10.88 13.99 -3.35
CA ILE A 234 -9.44 14.22 -3.09
C ILE A 234 -9.25 15.48 -2.25
N ALA A 235 -9.91 16.60 -2.63
CA ALA A 235 -9.81 17.87 -1.90
C ALA A 235 -10.24 17.74 -0.44
N ASP A 236 -11.37 17.06 -0.19
CA ASP A 236 -11.91 16.88 1.15
C ASP A 236 -10.99 16.00 2.01
N SER A 237 -10.43 14.89 1.46
CA SER A 237 -9.47 14.04 2.18
C SER A 237 -8.17 14.78 2.50
N LEU A 238 -7.59 15.48 1.53
CA LEU A 238 -6.40 16.30 1.76
C LEU A 238 -6.62 17.36 2.84
N TRP A 239 -7.82 17.96 2.86
CA TRP A 239 -8.17 18.95 3.87
C TRP A 239 -8.23 18.38 5.28
N ARG A 240 -8.78 17.18 5.45
CA ARG A 240 -8.82 16.48 6.76
C ARG A 240 -7.43 16.06 7.23
N LEU A 241 -6.54 15.73 6.29
CA LEU A 241 -5.13 15.40 6.55
C LEU A 241 -4.23 16.63 6.78
N ASP A 242 -4.81 17.80 6.91
CA ASP A 242 -4.10 19.07 7.07
C ASP A 242 -3.15 19.46 5.91
N ARG A 243 -3.28 18.82 4.75
CA ARG A 243 -2.55 19.13 3.50
C ARG A 243 -3.26 20.29 2.76
N LYS A 244 -3.37 21.45 3.44
CA LYS A 244 -4.26 22.57 3.03
C LYS A 244 -3.92 23.14 1.66
N GLU A 245 -2.65 23.36 1.34
CA GLU A 245 -2.21 23.95 0.07
C GLU A 245 -2.57 23.05 -1.11
N GLU A 246 -2.39 21.74 -0.92
CA GLU A 246 -2.76 20.76 -1.94
C GLU A 246 -4.28 20.68 -2.10
N ALA A 247 -5.01 20.60 -0.99
CA ALA A 247 -6.46 20.61 -0.98
C ALA A 247 -7.04 21.83 -1.71
N GLN A 248 -6.47 23.03 -1.47
CA GLN A 248 -6.89 24.26 -2.12
C GLN A 248 -6.76 24.22 -3.65
N ARG A 249 -5.71 23.58 -4.17
CA ARG A 249 -5.57 23.38 -5.63
C ARG A 249 -6.72 22.55 -6.17
N TYR A 250 -7.09 21.46 -5.52
CA TYR A 250 -8.21 20.61 -5.91
C TYR A 250 -9.56 21.29 -5.74
N TYR A 251 -9.77 22.09 -4.68
CA TYR A 251 -10.99 22.86 -4.52
C TYR A 251 -11.16 23.91 -5.63
N ARG A 252 -10.08 24.57 -6.07
CA ARG A 252 -10.12 25.49 -7.23
C ARG A 252 -10.47 24.74 -8.51
N GLU A 253 -9.79 23.62 -8.77
CA GLU A 253 -10.05 22.77 -9.94
C GLU A 253 -11.52 22.30 -9.99
N TYR A 254 -12.06 21.85 -8.86
CA TYR A 254 -13.47 21.47 -8.75
C TYR A 254 -14.40 22.64 -9.04
N ARG A 255 -14.16 23.80 -8.42
CA ARG A 255 -14.97 25.01 -8.63
C ARG A 255 -14.98 25.41 -10.11
N ASP A 256 -13.82 25.41 -10.74
CA ASP A 256 -13.66 25.81 -12.12
C ASP A 256 -14.35 24.82 -13.08
N ALA A 257 -14.24 23.51 -12.81
CA ALA A 257 -14.95 22.47 -13.55
C ALA A 257 -16.48 22.60 -13.42
N MET A 258 -16.98 22.87 -12.20
CA MET A 258 -18.42 23.06 -11.96
C MET A 258 -18.93 24.34 -12.66
N SER A 259 -18.16 25.41 -12.64
CA SER A 259 -18.51 26.68 -13.32
C SER A 259 -18.54 26.48 -14.84
N ALA A 260 -17.54 25.83 -15.41
CA ALA A 260 -17.50 25.51 -16.84
C ALA A 260 -18.68 24.63 -17.29
N ALA A 261 -19.15 23.74 -16.39
CA ALA A 261 -20.33 22.89 -16.64
C ALA A 261 -21.69 23.63 -16.42
N GLY A 262 -21.70 24.93 -16.13
CA GLY A 262 -22.91 25.69 -15.84
C GLY A 262 -23.59 25.31 -14.50
N LYS A 263 -22.84 24.70 -13.57
CA LYS A 263 -23.36 24.20 -12.30
C LYS A 263 -22.82 24.98 -11.09
N ALA A 264 -22.43 26.24 -11.27
CA ALA A 264 -21.82 27.04 -10.22
C ALA A 264 -22.70 27.12 -8.95
N GLN A 265 -24.02 27.16 -9.09
CA GLN A 265 -24.98 27.20 -7.98
C GLN A 265 -25.00 25.90 -7.15
N LYS A 266 -24.40 24.79 -7.63
CA LYS A 266 -24.30 23.51 -6.93
C LYS A 266 -22.95 23.34 -6.21
N ILE A 267 -22.08 24.35 -6.24
CA ILE A 267 -20.80 24.32 -5.55
C ILE A 267 -21.04 24.39 -4.04
N PRO A 268 -20.58 23.40 -3.24
CA PRO A 268 -20.73 23.44 -1.79
C PRO A 268 -20.04 24.67 -1.17
N GLN A 269 -20.64 25.24 -0.12
CA GLN A 269 -20.11 26.41 0.57
C GLN A 269 -18.65 26.21 1.03
N ARG A 270 -18.33 25.03 1.57
CA ARG A 270 -16.96 24.69 1.98
C ARG A 270 -15.91 24.79 0.86
N VAL A 271 -16.31 24.51 -0.39
CA VAL A 271 -15.41 24.67 -1.55
C VAL A 271 -15.14 26.14 -1.80
N VAL A 272 -16.17 26.99 -1.74
CA VAL A 272 -16.03 28.46 -1.93
C VAL A 272 -15.08 29.04 -0.89
N GLU A 273 -15.19 28.60 0.36
CA GLU A 273 -14.38 29.08 1.47
C GLU A 273 -12.92 28.58 1.36
N ARG A 274 -12.75 27.26 1.14
CA ARG A 274 -11.45 26.59 1.15
C ARG A 274 -10.65 26.83 -0.14
N SER A 275 -11.29 27.20 -1.24
CA SER A 275 -10.60 27.56 -2.50
C SER A 275 -10.00 28.97 -2.51
N LYS A 276 -10.31 29.82 -1.52
CA LYS A 276 -9.75 31.18 -1.40
C LYS A 276 -8.26 31.09 -1.04
N ILE A 277 -7.43 31.83 -1.74
CA ILE A 277 -6.03 32.02 -1.38
C ILE A 277 -6.02 32.78 -0.05
N GLN A 278 -5.60 32.19 1.03
CA GLN A 278 -5.19 32.97 2.18
C GLN A 278 -3.96 33.75 1.74
N GLY A 279 -4.14 35.07 1.65
CA GLY A 279 -3.06 35.98 1.29
C GLY A 279 -1.85 35.69 2.16
N LEU A 280 -0.69 35.57 1.55
CA LEU A 280 0.60 35.66 2.19
C LEU A 280 0.53 36.77 3.25
N ARG A 281 0.49 36.40 4.54
CA ARG A 281 0.81 37.34 5.58
C ARG A 281 2.29 37.65 5.39
N GLN A 282 2.49 38.90 4.90
CA GLN A 282 3.80 39.55 4.90
C GLN A 282 4.35 39.64 6.33
#